data_8b983cf18a2512e0c1e462d48b70a0f1
#
_entry.id   8b983cf18a2512e0c1e462d48b70a0f1
#
_cell.length_a   1.000
_cell.length_b   1.000
_cell.length_c   1.000
_cell.angle_alpha   90.00
_cell.angle_beta   90.00
_cell.angle_gamma   90.00
#
_symmetry.space_group_name_H-M   'P 1'
#
loop_
_entity.id
_entity.type
_entity.pdbx_description
1 polymer ?
#
loop_
_entity_poly.entity_id
_entity_poly.type
_entity_poly.pdbx_seq_one_letter_code
_entity_poly.pdbx_strand_id
1 'polypeptide(L)'
;MPQAIMDPEEVRRFADELKRFNTDLQDRMVSLQARFAALGDTWQDQEQSKFAEEFKQIMKALKKFIEVSNQQSPYLMRKAQRIEEYLNQR
;
A
#
# COMPACT_ATOMS: atom_id res chain seq x y z
N MET A 1 17.80 -22.45 -22.47
CA MET A 1 18.19 -22.21 -21.13
C MET A 1 17.19 -21.32 -20.39
N PRO A 2 16.62 -21.81 -19.37
CA PRO A 2 15.67 -21.01 -18.64
C PRO A 2 16.37 -19.84 -17.98
N GLN A 3 15.83 -18.70 -18.16
CA GLN A 3 16.36 -17.53 -17.51
C GLN A 3 15.78 -17.39 -16.14
N ALA A 4 16.55 -16.81 -15.28
CA ALA A 4 16.02 -16.45 -14.01
C ALA A 4 15.04 -15.32 -14.25
N ILE A 5 13.79 -15.62 -14.09
CA ILE A 5 12.74 -14.65 -14.31
C ILE A 5 12.46 -13.84 -13.07
N MET A 6 13.12 -14.21 -11.97
CA MET A 6 12.90 -13.52 -10.71
C MET A 6 14.05 -13.81 -9.76
N ASP A 7 14.54 -12.78 -9.11
CA ASP A 7 15.49 -12.89 -8.00
C ASP A 7 14.70 -12.94 -6.70
N PRO A 8 14.72 -14.07 -5.97
CA PRO A 8 13.91 -14.19 -4.75
C PRO A 8 14.26 -13.17 -3.68
N GLU A 9 15.52 -12.78 -3.59
CA GLU A 9 15.95 -11.77 -2.62
C GLU A 9 15.32 -10.41 -2.93
N GLU A 10 15.32 -10.04 -4.20
CA GLU A 10 14.73 -8.77 -4.63
C GLU A 10 13.23 -8.74 -4.39
N VAL A 11 12.58 -9.87 -4.63
CA VAL A 11 11.13 -9.94 -4.40
C VAL A 11 10.81 -9.81 -2.91
N ARG A 12 11.59 -10.47 -2.05
CA ARG A 12 11.40 -10.35 -0.60
C ARG A 12 11.61 -8.92 -0.14
N ARG A 13 12.63 -8.27 -0.67
CA ARG A 13 12.93 -6.88 -0.34
C ARG A 13 11.78 -5.97 -0.73
N PHE A 14 11.27 -6.18 -1.92
CA PHE A 14 10.13 -5.39 -2.40
C PHE A 14 8.90 -5.62 -1.52
N ALA A 15 8.62 -6.87 -1.16
CA ALA A 15 7.47 -7.19 -0.31
C ALA A 15 7.59 -6.50 1.05
N ASP A 16 8.78 -6.47 1.62
CA ASP A 16 9.04 -5.78 2.89
C ASP A 16 8.83 -4.27 2.74
N GLU A 17 9.34 -3.70 1.66
CA GLU A 17 9.19 -2.27 1.42
C GLU A 17 7.74 -1.89 1.21
N LEU A 18 7.00 -2.72 0.50
CA LEU A 18 5.58 -2.48 0.29
C LEU A 18 4.82 -2.49 1.61
N LYS A 19 5.17 -3.41 2.48
CA LYS A 19 4.55 -3.51 3.80
C LYS A 19 4.83 -2.27 4.64
N ARG A 20 6.07 -1.80 4.63
CA ARG A 20 6.44 -0.59 5.36
C ARG A 20 5.75 0.63 4.77
N PHE A 21 5.70 0.69 3.46
CA PHE A 21 5.01 1.77 2.77
C PHE A 21 3.55 1.82 3.19
N ASN A 22 2.89 0.68 3.24
CA ASN A 22 1.47 0.61 3.61
C ASN A 22 1.24 1.03 5.06
N THR A 23 2.14 0.64 5.97
CA THR A 23 2.04 1.05 7.36
C THR A 23 2.19 2.57 7.48
N ASP A 24 3.19 3.12 6.80
CA ASP A 24 3.44 4.54 6.81
C ASP A 24 2.28 5.32 6.19
N LEU A 25 1.78 4.82 5.07
CA LEU A 25 0.63 5.42 4.39
C LEU A 25 -0.59 5.46 5.29
N GLN A 26 -0.86 4.36 5.99
CA GLN A 26 -2.00 4.29 6.89
C GLN A 26 -1.88 5.31 8.02
N ASP A 27 -0.70 5.42 8.60
CA ASP A 27 -0.46 6.41 9.66
C ASP A 27 -0.66 7.83 9.14
N ARG A 28 -0.17 8.10 7.95
CA ARG A 28 -0.31 9.42 7.34
C ARG A 28 -1.75 9.72 6.97
N MET A 29 -2.49 8.72 6.56
CA MET A 29 -3.91 8.87 6.26
C MET A 29 -4.70 9.26 7.52
N VAL A 30 -4.42 8.59 8.63
CA VAL A 30 -5.07 8.91 9.90
C VAL A 30 -4.78 10.36 10.30
N SER A 31 -3.51 10.76 10.19
CA SER A 31 -3.09 12.12 10.52
C SER A 31 -3.77 13.15 9.61
N LEU A 32 -3.81 12.85 8.33
CA LEU A 32 -4.39 13.77 7.35
C LEU A 32 -5.91 13.91 7.54
N GLN A 33 -6.58 12.81 7.85
CA GLN A 33 -8.01 12.84 8.15
C GLN A 33 -8.32 13.70 9.38
N ALA A 34 -7.48 13.57 10.40
CA ALA A 34 -7.64 14.39 11.62
C ALA A 34 -7.44 15.88 11.31
N ARG A 35 -6.46 16.21 10.49
CA ARG A 35 -6.21 17.60 10.09
C ARG A 35 -7.35 18.15 9.25
N PHE A 36 -7.87 17.33 8.37
CA PHE A 36 -9.01 17.76 7.55
C PHE A 36 -10.23 18.02 8.41
N ALA A 37 -10.48 17.15 9.40
CA ALA A 37 -11.60 17.34 10.31
C ALA A 37 -11.45 18.66 11.09
N ALA A 38 -10.23 18.97 11.52
CA ALA A 38 -9.96 20.21 12.22
C ALA A 38 -10.18 21.45 11.34
N LEU A 39 -9.92 21.32 10.04
CA LEU A 39 -10.18 22.41 9.10
C LEU A 39 -11.65 22.78 9.03
N GLY A 40 -12.54 21.82 9.28
CA GLY A 40 -13.96 22.07 9.28
C GLY A 40 -14.41 23.11 10.29
N ASP A 41 -13.60 23.38 11.29
CA ASP A 41 -13.91 24.42 12.29
C ASP A 41 -13.81 25.83 11.72
N THR A 42 -13.00 26.01 10.67
CA THR A 42 -12.77 27.33 10.09
C THR A 42 -13.12 27.41 8.60
N TRP A 43 -13.40 26.29 7.99
CA TRP A 43 -13.71 26.24 6.55
C TRP A 43 -15.03 25.51 6.35
N GLN A 44 -16.10 26.26 6.11
CA GLN A 44 -17.45 25.72 6.06
C GLN A 44 -18.27 26.28 4.89
N ASP A 45 -17.67 26.40 3.73
CA ASP A 45 -18.40 26.88 2.55
C ASP A 45 -18.70 25.74 1.60
N GLN A 46 -19.27 26.08 0.46
CA GLN A 46 -19.68 25.10 -0.54
C GLN A 46 -18.49 24.36 -1.14
N GLU A 47 -17.37 25.05 -1.28
CA GLU A 47 -16.17 24.42 -1.84
C GLU A 47 -15.59 23.41 -0.86
N GLN A 48 -15.73 23.66 0.42
CA GLN A 48 -15.31 22.71 1.44
C GLN A 48 -16.10 21.41 1.30
N SER A 49 -17.41 21.51 1.10
CA SER A 49 -18.26 20.33 0.95
C SER A 49 -17.87 19.51 -0.28
N LYS A 50 -17.56 20.18 -1.36
CA LYS A 50 -17.08 19.52 -2.59
C LYS A 50 -15.77 18.83 -2.35
N PHE A 51 -14.83 19.51 -1.72
CA PHE A 51 -13.53 18.95 -1.44
C PHE A 51 -13.65 17.77 -0.48
N ALA A 52 -14.53 17.88 0.52
CA ALA A 52 -14.75 16.80 1.48
C ALA A 52 -15.17 15.51 0.77
N GLU A 53 -16.04 15.62 -0.22
CA GLU A 53 -16.49 14.46 -0.97
C GLU A 53 -15.37 13.84 -1.77
N GLU A 54 -14.57 14.66 -2.43
CA GLU A 54 -13.42 14.18 -3.19
C GLU A 54 -12.37 13.57 -2.28
N PHE A 55 -12.11 14.20 -1.14
CA PHE A 55 -11.16 13.69 -0.17
C PHE A 55 -11.58 12.32 0.35
N LYS A 56 -12.87 12.16 0.60
CA LYS A 56 -13.41 10.87 1.02
C LYS A 56 -13.16 9.78 -0.01
N GLN A 57 -13.35 10.10 -1.30
CA GLN A 57 -13.10 9.15 -2.37
C GLN A 57 -11.62 8.79 -2.49
N ILE A 58 -10.74 9.77 -2.30
CA ILE A 58 -9.30 9.53 -2.30
C ILE A 58 -8.92 8.60 -1.16
N MET A 59 -9.43 8.85 0.04
CA MET A 59 -9.13 8.00 1.19
C MET A 59 -9.63 6.58 0.98
N LYS A 60 -10.77 6.44 0.35
CA LYS A 60 -11.34 5.15 0.02
C LYS A 60 -10.46 4.37 -0.96
N ALA A 61 -9.96 5.08 -1.97
CA ALA A 61 -9.06 4.48 -2.96
C ALA A 61 -7.74 4.04 -2.32
N LEU A 62 -7.19 4.85 -1.42
CA LEU A 62 -5.96 4.52 -0.73
C LEU A 62 -6.14 3.32 0.21
N LYS A 63 -7.27 3.23 0.88
CA LYS A 63 -7.60 2.07 1.72
C LYS A 63 -7.64 0.80 0.86
N LYS A 64 -8.26 0.89 -0.30
CA LYS A 64 -8.33 -0.23 -1.22
C LYS A 64 -6.95 -0.65 -1.68
N PHE A 65 -6.09 0.32 -1.98
CA PHE A 65 -4.71 0.03 -2.36
C PHE A 65 -3.99 -0.75 -1.26
N ILE A 66 -4.10 -0.30 -0.01
CA ILE A 66 -3.45 -0.95 1.13
C ILE A 66 -3.97 -2.39 1.26
N GLU A 67 -5.27 -2.56 1.16
CA GLU A 67 -5.91 -3.87 1.30
C GLU A 67 -5.42 -4.84 0.24
N VAL A 68 -5.45 -4.40 -1.02
CA VAL A 68 -5.03 -5.25 -2.13
C VAL A 68 -3.54 -5.58 -2.04
N SER A 69 -2.70 -4.58 -1.76
CA SER A 69 -1.27 -4.83 -1.69
C SER A 69 -0.89 -5.70 -0.49
N ASN A 70 -1.62 -5.58 0.63
CA ASN A 70 -1.39 -6.47 1.76
C ASN A 70 -1.76 -7.91 1.43
N GLN A 71 -2.72 -8.13 0.57
CA GLN A 71 -3.07 -9.46 0.09
C GLN A 71 -2.00 -10.03 -0.85
N GLN A 72 -1.33 -9.17 -1.59
CA GLN A 72 -0.29 -9.60 -2.52
C GLN A 72 1.02 -9.93 -1.83
N SER A 73 1.29 -9.32 -0.70
CA SER A 73 2.55 -9.51 0.01
C SER A 73 2.85 -10.98 0.34
N PRO A 74 1.92 -11.73 0.94
CA PRO A 74 2.15 -13.17 1.17
C PRO A 74 2.34 -13.96 -0.12
N TYR A 75 1.64 -13.56 -1.16
CA TYR A 75 1.78 -14.21 -2.45
C TYR A 75 3.20 -14.04 -2.99
N LEU A 76 3.73 -12.82 -2.89
CA LEU A 76 5.09 -12.53 -3.34
C LEU A 76 6.11 -13.34 -2.56
N MET A 77 5.91 -13.45 -1.26
CA MET A 77 6.82 -14.23 -0.40
C MET A 77 6.80 -15.70 -0.77
N ARG A 78 5.63 -16.25 -1.03
CA ARG A 78 5.52 -17.66 -1.44
C ARG A 78 6.15 -17.89 -2.79
N LYS A 79 5.99 -16.93 -3.70
CA LYS A 79 6.59 -17.02 -5.03
C LYS A 79 8.11 -17.01 -4.92
N ALA A 80 8.65 -16.12 -4.11
CA ALA A 80 10.09 -16.04 -3.88
C ALA A 80 10.63 -17.35 -3.31
N GLN A 81 9.91 -17.93 -2.34
CA GLN A 81 10.32 -19.18 -1.73
C GLN A 81 10.34 -20.32 -2.75
N ARG A 82 9.34 -20.39 -3.59
CA ARG A 82 9.28 -21.43 -4.63
C ARG A 82 10.43 -21.32 -5.62
N ILE A 83 10.75 -20.10 -6.02
CA ILE A 83 11.86 -19.87 -6.94
C ILE A 83 13.18 -20.25 -6.27
N GLU A 84 13.33 -19.90 -5.01
CA GLU A 84 14.53 -20.25 -4.25
C GLU A 84 14.71 -21.76 -4.14
N GLU A 85 13.63 -22.47 -3.85
CA GLU A 85 13.65 -23.94 -3.79
C GLU A 85 14.04 -24.54 -5.13
N TYR A 86 13.49 -24.00 -6.19
CA TYR A 86 13.83 -24.45 -7.53
C TYR A 86 15.31 -24.25 -7.82
N LEU A 87 15.85 -23.09 -7.47
CA LEU A 87 17.26 -22.80 -7.70
C LEU A 87 18.20 -23.66 -6.87
N ASN A 88 17.72 -24.12 -5.72
CA ASN A 88 18.53 -24.94 -4.81
C ASN A 88 18.43 -26.42 -5.07
N GLN A 89 17.62 -26.81 -6.03
CA GLN A 89 17.37 -28.21 -6.33
C GLN A 89 18.41 -28.82 -7.26
N ARG A 90 19.59 -28.37 -7.26
CA ARG A 90 20.59 -28.90 -8.17
C ARG A 90 21.44 -29.99 -7.60
#